data_c54fbe7c1de8fd5db809ca7686ed373b
#
_entry.id   c54fbe7c1de8fd5db809ca7686ed373b
#
_cell.length_a   1.000
_cell.length_b   1.000
_cell.length_c   1.000
_cell.angle_alpha   90.00
_cell.angle_beta   90.00
_cell.angle_gamma   90.00
#
_symmetry.space_group_name_H-M   'P 1'
#
loop_
_entity.id
_entity.type
_entity.pdbx_description
1 polymer ?
#
loop_
_entity_poly.entity_id
_entity_poly.type
_entity_poly.pdbx_seq_one_letter_code
_entity_poly.pdbx_strand_id
1 'polypeptide(L)'
;MRPALSAPIATVWRVDGPAKITGAARYAFEQHLEGLTHAVLVGATIAAGKVTGIDTRAAETAPGVLAVLTPDTIMDLNSASDWFGRQPSEETYCPLVREVTFSGQHIAAVVAETFEQAVAAAALVKVSYDETPAVVDLSDGSDGIPVDAMTKEWGDAEAAFAEAPVRVCAAYNTPREFQAAMEPHGLIARWEGDQLTIWEPSQWLDGMARTYAEWFGVPFQ
;
A
#
# COMPACT_ATOMS: atom_id res chain seq x y z
N MET A 1 -4.18 -20.20 48.31
CA MET A 1 -5.47 -19.44 48.26
C MET A 1 -5.40 -18.57 46.98
N ARG A 2 -6.11 -18.93 45.93
CA ARG A 2 -6.19 -18.11 44.72
C ARG A 2 -7.12 -16.92 45.03
N PRO A 3 -6.73 -15.66 44.70
CA PRO A 3 -7.67 -14.56 44.84
C PRO A 3 -8.86 -14.81 43.91
N ALA A 4 -10.07 -14.69 44.45
CA ALA A 4 -11.27 -14.71 43.66
C ALA A 4 -11.23 -13.61 42.62
N LEU A 5 -11.38 -13.95 41.36
CA LEU A 5 -11.61 -12.97 40.29
C LEU A 5 -12.95 -12.28 40.61
N SER A 6 -12.86 -11.12 41.19
CA SER A 6 -14.01 -10.30 41.57
C SER A 6 -14.54 -9.56 40.36
N ALA A 7 -15.83 -9.61 40.21
CA ALA A 7 -16.74 -8.92 39.30
C ALA A 7 -16.74 -9.39 37.86
N PRO A 8 -17.89 -9.60 37.25
CA PRO A 8 -18.01 -9.78 35.82
C PRO A 8 -17.50 -8.48 35.16
N ILE A 9 -16.52 -8.62 34.29
CA ILE A 9 -16.13 -7.53 33.40
C ILE A 9 -17.42 -7.14 32.68
N ALA A 10 -17.90 -5.92 32.93
CA ALA A 10 -19.05 -5.40 32.20
C ALA A 10 -18.78 -5.62 30.71
N THR A 11 -19.70 -6.28 30.04
CA THR A 11 -19.54 -6.55 28.59
C THR A 11 -19.47 -5.22 27.88
N VAL A 12 -18.25 -4.81 27.52
CA VAL A 12 -18.05 -3.61 26.71
C VAL A 12 -18.34 -3.99 25.26
N TRP A 13 -19.46 -3.50 24.77
CA TRP A 13 -19.82 -3.68 23.38
C TRP A 13 -18.90 -2.87 22.48
N ARG A 14 -18.50 -3.46 21.36
CA ARG A 14 -17.77 -2.74 20.34
C ARG A 14 -18.63 -1.59 19.81
N VAL A 15 -18.10 -0.35 19.83
CA VAL A 15 -18.85 0.88 19.49
C VAL A 15 -19.43 0.83 18.08
N ASP A 16 -18.66 0.32 17.11
CA ASP A 16 -19.04 0.18 15.71
C ASP A 16 -19.75 -1.15 15.37
N GLY A 17 -19.89 -2.04 16.35
CA GLY A 17 -20.49 -3.37 16.17
C GLY A 17 -21.90 -3.32 15.58
N PRO A 18 -22.83 -2.58 16.18
CA PRO A 18 -24.21 -2.47 15.66
C PRO A 18 -24.26 -1.97 14.21
N ALA A 19 -23.46 -0.97 13.87
CA ALA A 19 -23.41 -0.44 12.49
C ALA A 19 -22.92 -1.49 11.49
N LYS A 20 -21.91 -2.29 11.87
CA LYS A 20 -21.36 -3.35 11.01
C LYS A 20 -22.35 -4.48 10.76
N ILE A 21 -23.03 -4.98 11.80
CA ILE A 21 -23.96 -6.10 11.64
C ILE A 21 -25.28 -5.73 10.97
N THR A 22 -25.63 -4.45 10.96
CA THR A 22 -26.86 -3.94 10.29
C THR A 22 -26.59 -3.40 8.88
N GLY A 23 -25.32 -3.37 8.42
CA GLY A 23 -24.96 -2.78 7.14
C GLY A 23 -24.98 -1.24 7.13
N ALA A 24 -25.06 -0.62 8.31
CA ALA A 24 -25.06 0.84 8.45
C ALA A 24 -23.64 1.44 8.59
N ALA A 25 -22.61 0.60 8.74
CA ALA A 25 -21.23 1.04 8.75
C ALA A 25 -20.87 1.62 7.38
N ARG A 26 -20.20 2.76 7.39
CA ARG A 26 -19.68 3.39 6.17
C ARG A 26 -18.17 3.30 6.18
N TYR A 27 -17.63 2.92 5.02
CA TYR A 27 -16.20 2.86 4.78
C TYR A 27 -15.69 4.11 4.05
N ALA A 28 -14.40 4.32 4.08
CA ALA A 28 -13.77 5.51 3.49
C ALA A 28 -14.09 5.66 1.99
N PHE A 29 -14.13 4.55 1.25
CA PHE A 29 -14.40 4.53 -0.20
C PHE A 29 -15.89 4.69 -0.55
N GLU A 30 -16.78 4.79 0.43
CA GLU A 30 -18.23 4.94 0.23
C GLU A 30 -18.72 6.40 0.35
N GLN A 31 -17.80 7.37 0.32
CA GLN A 31 -18.17 8.77 0.28
C GLN A 31 -18.69 9.15 -1.12
N HIS A 32 -19.84 9.82 -1.15
CA HIS A 32 -20.43 10.30 -2.39
C HIS A 32 -20.18 11.81 -2.53
N LEU A 33 -19.32 12.17 -3.45
CA LEU A 33 -19.01 13.57 -3.77
C LEU A 33 -19.56 13.90 -5.15
N GLU A 34 -20.06 15.13 -5.32
CA GLU A 34 -20.46 15.63 -6.63
C GLU A 34 -19.21 15.79 -7.52
N GLY A 35 -19.33 15.36 -8.78
CA GLY A 35 -18.21 15.43 -9.72
C GLY A 35 -17.08 14.42 -9.46
N LEU A 36 -17.35 13.36 -8.68
CA LEU A 36 -16.36 12.31 -8.43
C LEU A 36 -15.93 11.65 -9.74
N THR A 37 -14.63 11.54 -9.95
CA THR A 37 -14.02 10.77 -11.03
C THR A 37 -13.40 9.50 -10.48
N HIS A 38 -13.15 8.51 -11.35
CA HIS A 38 -12.70 7.20 -10.94
C HIS A 38 -11.33 6.90 -11.55
N ALA A 39 -10.38 6.50 -10.72
CA ALA A 39 -9.06 6.08 -11.14
C ALA A 39 -8.89 4.56 -10.99
N VAL A 40 -8.39 3.91 -12.02
CA VAL A 40 -8.05 2.48 -12.01
C VAL A 40 -6.56 2.33 -12.33
N LEU A 41 -5.87 1.60 -11.46
CA LEU A 41 -4.44 1.35 -11.59
C LEU A 41 -4.18 0.22 -12.59
N VAL A 42 -3.14 0.38 -13.41
CA VAL A 42 -2.63 -0.64 -14.31
C VAL A 42 -1.40 -1.28 -13.66
N GLY A 43 -1.52 -2.57 -13.33
CA GLY A 43 -0.44 -3.34 -12.73
C GLY A 43 0.45 -4.01 -13.76
N ALA A 44 1.72 -4.19 -13.41
CA ALA A 44 2.66 -4.97 -14.20
C ALA A 44 2.22 -6.43 -14.31
N THR A 45 2.39 -7.02 -15.49
CA THR A 45 2.03 -8.42 -15.76
C THR A 45 3.22 -9.38 -15.65
N ILE A 46 4.42 -8.85 -15.45
CA ILE A 46 5.66 -9.62 -15.21
C ILE A 46 6.01 -9.57 -13.72
N ALA A 47 6.84 -10.50 -13.27
CA ALA A 47 7.28 -10.57 -11.87
C ALA A 47 8.56 -9.77 -11.59
N ALA A 48 9.45 -9.63 -12.58
CA ALA A 48 10.65 -8.80 -12.49
C ALA A 48 11.07 -8.31 -13.88
N GLY A 49 11.65 -7.13 -13.96
CA GLY A 49 12.14 -6.55 -15.20
C GLY A 49 11.90 -5.05 -15.28
N LYS A 50 11.77 -4.55 -16.51
CA LYS A 50 11.63 -3.13 -16.79
C LYS A 50 10.54 -2.86 -17.83
N VAL A 51 9.75 -1.82 -17.60
CA VAL A 51 8.81 -1.29 -18.59
C VAL A 51 9.59 -0.53 -19.67
N THR A 52 9.55 -1.03 -20.91
CA THR A 52 10.22 -0.42 -22.05
C THR A 52 9.30 0.48 -22.88
N GLY A 53 7.99 0.33 -22.75
CA GLY A 53 7.02 1.18 -23.43
C GLY A 53 5.62 1.02 -22.88
N ILE A 54 4.85 2.12 -22.89
CA ILE A 54 3.44 2.16 -22.50
C ILE A 54 2.69 2.84 -23.66
N ASP A 55 1.83 2.10 -24.35
CA ASP A 55 0.95 2.64 -25.38
C ASP A 55 -0.43 2.94 -24.78
N THR A 56 -0.72 4.22 -24.61
CA THR A 56 -1.95 4.74 -23.98
C THR A 56 -3.01 5.20 -24.98
N ARG A 57 -2.68 5.29 -26.29
CA ARG A 57 -3.51 5.93 -27.32
C ARG A 57 -4.95 5.41 -27.39
N ALA A 58 -5.13 4.10 -27.26
CA ALA A 58 -6.46 3.50 -27.28
C ALA A 58 -7.27 3.83 -26.01
N ALA A 59 -6.61 3.89 -24.86
CA ALA A 59 -7.22 4.28 -23.60
C ALA A 59 -7.61 5.78 -23.58
N GLU A 60 -6.71 6.65 -24.04
CA GLU A 60 -6.94 8.11 -24.07
C GLU A 60 -8.13 8.51 -24.95
N THR A 61 -8.41 7.74 -26.00
CA THR A 61 -9.54 8.00 -26.91
C THR A 61 -10.81 7.27 -26.53
N ALA A 62 -10.80 6.49 -25.47
CA ALA A 62 -11.99 5.76 -25.00
C ALA A 62 -13.02 6.72 -24.37
N PRO A 63 -14.34 6.43 -24.53
CA PRO A 63 -15.38 7.31 -24.01
C PRO A 63 -15.28 7.53 -22.50
N GLY A 64 -15.39 8.80 -22.07
CA GLY A 64 -15.38 9.20 -20.67
C GLY A 64 -14.01 9.19 -19.99
N VAL A 65 -12.93 8.87 -20.71
CA VAL A 65 -11.56 8.97 -20.18
C VAL A 65 -11.16 10.43 -20.09
N LEU A 66 -10.65 10.81 -18.92
CA LEU A 66 -10.22 12.17 -18.59
C LEU A 66 -8.69 12.29 -18.65
N ALA A 67 -7.98 11.25 -18.20
CA ALA A 67 -6.52 11.21 -18.21
C ALA A 67 -6.00 9.77 -18.18
N VAL A 68 -4.81 9.57 -18.75
CA VAL A 68 -4.00 8.36 -18.55
C VAL A 68 -2.65 8.80 -18.01
N LEU A 69 -2.34 8.36 -16.80
CA LEU A 69 -1.12 8.69 -16.08
C LEU A 69 -0.09 7.57 -16.26
N THR A 70 1.12 7.96 -16.57
CA THR A 70 2.28 7.07 -16.72
C THR A 70 3.45 7.67 -15.95
N PRO A 71 4.57 6.97 -15.77
CA PRO A 71 5.77 7.56 -15.18
C PRO A 71 6.29 8.82 -15.88
N ASP A 72 5.90 9.03 -17.15
CA ASP A 72 6.32 10.20 -17.94
C ASP A 72 5.34 11.37 -17.84
N THR A 73 4.12 11.14 -17.39
CA THR A 73 3.04 12.15 -17.40
C THR A 73 2.50 12.48 -16.01
N ILE A 74 2.75 11.61 -15.03
CA ILE A 74 2.40 11.90 -13.64
C ILE A 74 3.39 12.91 -13.05
N MET A 75 2.90 13.78 -12.18
CA MET A 75 3.78 14.66 -11.43
C MET A 75 4.62 13.87 -10.41
N ASP A 76 5.86 14.25 -10.25
CA ASP A 76 6.67 13.78 -9.13
C ASP A 76 6.14 14.38 -7.82
N LEU A 77 6.13 13.57 -6.80
CA LEU A 77 5.83 14.00 -5.43
C LEU A 77 7.13 14.38 -4.72
N ASN A 78 7.05 15.27 -3.74
CA ASN A 78 8.18 15.53 -2.86
C ASN A 78 8.53 14.24 -2.08
N SER A 79 9.78 14.14 -1.64
CA SER A 79 10.13 13.05 -0.72
C SER A 79 9.41 13.23 0.62
N ALA A 80 9.04 12.12 1.23
CA ALA A 80 8.46 12.10 2.57
C ALA A 80 9.34 11.30 3.52
N SER A 81 9.27 11.64 4.79
CA SER A 81 9.88 10.86 5.86
C SER A 81 9.28 9.46 5.93
N ASP A 82 10.11 8.45 6.11
CA ASP A 82 9.60 7.10 6.31
C ASP A 82 8.94 6.93 7.69
N TRP A 83 8.33 5.77 7.91
CA TRP A 83 7.71 5.39 9.19
C TRP A 83 8.61 5.59 10.42
N PHE A 84 9.93 5.52 10.27
CA PHE A 84 10.91 5.72 11.34
C PHE A 84 11.45 7.14 11.39
N GLY A 85 10.92 8.08 10.61
CA GLY A 85 11.39 9.46 10.53
C GLY A 85 12.69 9.64 9.76
N ARG A 86 13.13 8.62 9.00
CA ARG A 86 14.30 8.74 8.14
C ARG A 86 13.91 9.46 6.86
N GLN A 87 14.70 10.44 6.49
CA GLN A 87 14.50 11.12 5.23
C GLN A 87 14.90 10.19 4.06
N PRO A 88 14.10 10.12 2.98
CA PRO A 88 14.49 9.41 1.79
C PRO A 88 15.74 10.05 1.18
N SER A 89 16.48 9.26 0.42
CA SER A 89 17.69 9.72 -0.27
C SER A 89 17.39 10.53 -1.54
N GLU A 90 16.16 10.48 -2.02
CA GLU A 90 15.71 11.15 -3.25
C GLU A 90 14.92 12.42 -2.92
N GLU A 91 15.07 13.45 -3.73
CA GLU A 91 14.35 14.72 -3.55
C GLU A 91 12.88 14.61 -3.99
N THR A 92 12.57 13.69 -4.90
CA THR A 92 11.22 13.45 -5.43
C THR A 92 10.88 11.97 -5.43
N TYR A 93 9.59 11.67 -5.47
CA TYR A 93 9.05 10.31 -5.55
C TYR A 93 8.04 10.21 -6.69
N CYS A 94 8.28 9.31 -7.63
CA CYS A 94 7.30 8.97 -8.65
C CYS A 94 6.44 7.78 -8.20
N PRO A 95 5.12 7.95 -8.06
CA PRO A 95 4.24 6.86 -7.59
C PRO A 95 4.02 5.75 -8.62
N LEU A 96 4.37 5.99 -9.89
CA LEU A 96 4.32 5.00 -10.96
C LEU A 96 5.75 4.65 -11.38
N VAL A 97 6.04 3.37 -11.53
CA VAL A 97 7.43 2.91 -11.72
C VAL A 97 7.65 2.23 -13.07
N ARG A 98 8.89 2.26 -13.53
CA ARG A 98 9.35 1.49 -14.70
C ARG A 98 10.10 0.21 -14.31
N GLU A 99 10.75 0.19 -13.15
CA GLU A 99 11.37 -1.01 -12.61
C GLU A 99 10.32 -1.88 -11.93
N VAL A 100 10.19 -3.12 -12.38
CA VAL A 100 9.19 -4.07 -11.87
C VAL A 100 9.89 -5.10 -11.00
N THR A 101 9.49 -5.18 -9.74
CA THR A 101 10.04 -6.11 -8.74
C THR A 101 9.00 -7.14 -8.27
N PHE A 102 7.72 -6.96 -8.60
CA PHE A 102 6.66 -7.93 -8.36
C PHE A 102 5.49 -7.73 -9.33
N SER A 103 4.76 -8.81 -9.60
CA SER A 103 3.56 -8.76 -10.44
C SER A 103 2.44 -7.95 -9.78
N GLY A 104 1.81 -7.06 -10.54
CA GLY A 104 0.78 -6.15 -10.06
C GLY A 104 1.33 -4.79 -9.57
N GLN A 105 2.64 -4.56 -9.60
CA GLN A 105 3.23 -3.26 -9.26
C GLN A 105 2.68 -2.17 -10.20
N HIS A 106 2.32 -1.01 -9.63
CA HIS A 106 1.62 0.03 -10.38
C HIS A 106 2.54 0.73 -11.38
N ILE A 107 2.14 0.73 -12.65
CA ILE A 107 2.92 1.27 -13.77
C ILE A 107 2.16 2.33 -14.57
N ALA A 108 0.84 2.38 -14.46
CA ALA A 108 0.01 3.42 -15.03
C ALA A 108 -1.30 3.55 -14.24
N ALA A 109 -2.06 4.61 -14.50
CA ALA A 109 -3.41 4.79 -13.99
C ALA A 109 -4.30 5.43 -15.06
N VAL A 110 -5.56 5.03 -15.11
CA VAL A 110 -6.57 5.61 -16.00
C VAL A 110 -7.63 6.29 -15.17
N VAL A 111 -7.92 7.54 -15.48
CA VAL A 111 -8.95 8.35 -14.83
C VAL A 111 -10.11 8.55 -15.81
N ALA A 112 -11.33 8.25 -15.38
CA ALA A 112 -12.53 8.42 -16.18
C ALA A 112 -13.71 8.94 -15.35
N GLU A 113 -14.80 9.33 -16.05
CA GLU A 113 -16.04 9.84 -15.44
C GLU A 113 -16.75 8.77 -14.59
N THR A 114 -16.67 7.49 -14.99
CA THR A 114 -17.24 6.37 -14.23
C THR A 114 -16.20 5.27 -14.01
N PHE A 115 -16.45 4.45 -13.00
CA PHE A 115 -15.58 3.32 -12.68
C PHE A 115 -15.49 2.31 -13.84
N GLU A 116 -16.63 2.01 -14.48
CA GLU A 116 -16.70 1.06 -15.59
C GLU A 116 -15.91 1.56 -16.81
N GLN A 117 -15.96 2.86 -17.09
CA GLN A 117 -15.16 3.49 -18.14
C GLN A 117 -13.66 3.40 -17.82
N ALA A 118 -13.29 3.69 -16.56
CA ALA A 118 -11.90 3.58 -16.13
C ALA A 118 -11.36 2.14 -16.25
N VAL A 119 -12.15 1.14 -15.83
CA VAL A 119 -11.81 -0.29 -15.96
C VAL A 119 -11.67 -0.70 -17.41
N ALA A 120 -12.64 -0.34 -18.27
CA ALA A 120 -12.61 -0.67 -19.70
C ALA A 120 -11.40 -0.04 -20.40
N ALA A 121 -11.10 1.22 -20.08
CA ALA A 121 -9.98 1.92 -20.67
C ALA A 121 -8.62 1.44 -20.14
N ALA A 122 -8.52 1.06 -18.86
CA ALA A 122 -7.31 0.47 -18.30
C ALA A 122 -6.91 -0.82 -19.03
N ALA A 123 -7.89 -1.62 -19.47
CA ALA A 123 -7.64 -2.83 -20.26
C ALA A 123 -7.11 -2.55 -21.69
N LEU A 124 -7.22 -1.32 -22.18
CA LEU A 124 -6.70 -0.90 -23.48
C LEU A 124 -5.24 -0.42 -23.43
N VAL A 125 -4.69 -0.18 -22.25
CA VAL A 125 -3.28 0.20 -22.08
C VAL A 125 -2.41 -1.00 -22.41
N LYS A 126 -1.47 -0.83 -23.35
CA LYS A 126 -0.54 -1.88 -23.75
C LYS A 126 0.85 -1.57 -23.23
N VAL A 127 1.45 -2.53 -22.54
CA VAL A 127 2.76 -2.39 -21.92
C VAL A 127 3.73 -3.36 -22.54
N SER A 128 4.93 -2.88 -22.84
CA SER A 128 6.07 -3.67 -23.30
C SER A 128 7.10 -3.76 -22.19
N TYR A 129 7.70 -4.93 -22.04
CA TYR A 129 8.65 -5.21 -20.97
C TYR A 129 9.96 -5.79 -21.50
N ASP A 130 11.01 -5.55 -20.75
CA ASP A 130 12.26 -6.32 -20.76
C ASP A 130 12.26 -7.14 -19.46
N GLU A 131 11.88 -8.42 -19.59
CA GLU A 131 11.66 -9.31 -18.46
C GLU A 131 12.96 -9.94 -17.99
N THR A 132 13.17 -10.00 -16.69
CA THR A 132 14.30 -10.66 -16.05
C THR A 132 13.84 -11.81 -15.16
N PRO A 133 14.71 -12.80 -14.86
CA PRO A 133 14.38 -13.88 -13.93
C PRO A 133 13.95 -13.33 -12.57
N ALA A 134 12.79 -13.80 -12.08
CA ALA A 134 12.27 -13.41 -10.78
C ALA A 134 12.61 -14.47 -9.72
N VAL A 135 12.94 -14.02 -8.50
CA VAL A 135 13.04 -14.87 -7.32
C VAL A 135 11.69 -14.89 -6.63
N VAL A 136 10.98 -16.02 -6.74
CA VAL A 136 9.60 -16.17 -6.23
C VAL A 136 9.50 -17.10 -5.01
N ASP A 137 10.55 -17.85 -4.72
CA ASP A 137 10.66 -18.75 -3.58
C ASP A 137 11.74 -18.24 -2.63
N LEU A 138 11.47 -18.26 -1.33
CA LEU A 138 12.44 -17.87 -0.31
C LEU A 138 13.67 -18.78 -0.29
N SER A 139 13.53 -20.04 -0.71
CA SER A 139 14.65 -20.98 -0.80
C SER A 139 15.61 -20.67 -1.95
N ASP A 140 15.15 -19.96 -2.97
CA ASP A 140 15.95 -19.52 -4.12
C ASP A 140 16.64 -18.17 -3.85
N GLY A 141 16.17 -17.45 -2.84
CA GLY A 141 16.74 -16.18 -2.38
C GLY A 141 17.96 -16.43 -1.51
N SER A 142 19.13 -16.09 -2.02
CA SER A 142 20.31 -15.94 -1.16
C SER A 142 20.04 -14.86 -0.11
N ASP A 143 20.62 -14.99 1.03
CA ASP A 143 20.88 -14.00 2.06
C ASP A 143 20.04 -12.71 1.94
N GLY A 144 18.85 -12.71 2.54
CA GLY A 144 18.03 -11.50 2.59
C GLY A 144 18.84 -10.28 3.05
N ILE A 145 18.49 -9.11 2.59
CA ILE A 145 19.13 -7.88 3.04
C ILE A 145 18.74 -7.67 4.51
N PRO A 146 19.71 -7.67 5.45
CA PRO A 146 19.42 -7.40 6.86
C PRO A 146 18.78 -6.02 7.01
N VAL A 147 17.70 -5.93 7.77
CA VAL A 147 17.08 -4.65 8.12
C VAL A 147 17.69 -4.17 9.43
N ASP A 148 18.87 -3.56 9.36
CA ASP A 148 19.65 -3.12 10.53
C ASP A 148 18.85 -2.24 11.50
N ALA A 149 17.94 -1.40 10.96
CA ALA A 149 17.13 -0.52 11.78
C ALA A 149 16.18 -1.23 12.76
N MET A 150 15.87 -2.50 12.51
CA MET A 150 15.02 -3.34 13.38
C MET A 150 15.78 -4.37 14.18
N THR A 151 17.09 -4.51 13.93
CA THR A 151 17.94 -5.45 14.66
C THR A 151 18.26 -4.90 16.05
N LYS A 152 17.97 -5.67 17.07
CA LYS A 152 18.33 -5.38 18.46
C LYS A 152 19.04 -6.60 19.03
N GLU A 153 20.22 -6.38 19.56
CA GLU A 153 21.03 -7.41 20.17
C GLU A 153 21.29 -7.07 21.64
N TRP A 154 21.22 -8.08 22.49
CA TRP A 154 21.59 -7.96 23.91
C TRP A 154 22.07 -9.31 24.45
N GLY A 155 23.07 -9.31 25.33
CA GLY A 155 23.68 -10.50 25.87
C GLY A 155 24.59 -11.19 24.87
N ASP A 156 24.93 -12.47 25.17
CA ASP A 156 25.71 -13.36 24.32
C ASP A 156 24.87 -14.62 24.06
N ALA A 157 24.17 -14.64 22.96
CA ALA A 157 23.28 -15.74 22.62
C ALA A 157 24.02 -17.00 22.24
N GLU A 158 25.19 -16.87 21.61
CA GLU A 158 26.02 -18.05 21.21
C GLU A 158 26.61 -18.76 22.42
N ALA A 159 27.21 -18.01 23.35
CA ALA A 159 27.74 -18.57 24.59
C ALA A 159 26.63 -19.21 25.43
N ALA A 160 25.47 -18.52 25.59
CA ALA A 160 24.35 -19.07 26.33
C ALA A 160 23.78 -20.35 25.68
N PHE A 161 23.73 -20.42 24.36
CA PHE A 161 23.30 -21.62 23.64
C PHE A 161 24.33 -22.75 23.81
N ALA A 162 25.64 -22.44 23.77
CA ALA A 162 26.71 -23.42 23.94
C ALA A 162 26.73 -24.04 25.35
N GLU A 163 26.37 -23.26 26.37
CA GLU A 163 26.35 -23.67 27.77
C GLU A 163 25.02 -24.32 28.20
N ALA A 164 23.97 -24.18 27.40
CA ALA A 164 22.64 -24.68 27.75
C ALA A 164 22.63 -26.21 27.91
N PRO A 165 22.08 -26.75 29.02
CA PRO A 165 22.01 -28.21 29.26
C PRO A 165 21.02 -28.91 28.33
N VAL A 166 20.04 -28.18 27.77
CA VAL A 166 19.08 -28.66 26.78
C VAL A 166 19.06 -27.71 25.61
N ARG A 167 19.22 -28.25 24.40
CA ARG A 167 19.23 -27.47 23.15
C ARG A 167 18.18 -28.02 22.21
N VAL A 168 17.42 -27.12 21.58
CA VAL A 168 16.47 -27.46 20.54
C VAL A 168 16.81 -26.63 19.29
N CYS A 169 17.02 -27.32 18.16
CA CYS A 169 17.21 -26.70 16.86
C CYS A 169 16.04 -27.13 15.99
N ALA A 170 15.26 -26.16 15.51
CA ALA A 170 14.11 -26.42 14.65
C ALA A 170 13.98 -25.30 13.61
N ALA A 171 13.49 -25.65 12.43
CA ALA A 171 13.09 -24.71 11.41
C ALA A 171 11.58 -24.49 11.48
N TYR A 172 11.17 -23.24 11.44
CA TYR A 172 9.76 -22.85 11.44
C TYR A 172 9.48 -22.03 10.19
N ASN A 173 8.42 -22.38 9.47
CA ASN A 173 7.96 -21.63 8.31
C ASN A 173 6.53 -21.16 8.54
N THR A 174 6.25 -19.91 8.19
CA THR A 174 4.90 -19.37 8.12
C THR A 174 4.54 -19.12 6.65
N PRO A 175 3.36 -19.51 6.20
CA PRO A 175 2.91 -19.14 4.85
C PRO A 175 2.74 -17.62 4.76
N ARG A 176 2.64 -17.12 3.53
CA ARG A 176 2.23 -15.74 3.30
C ARG A 176 0.78 -15.57 3.78
N GLU A 177 0.57 -14.53 4.57
CA GLU A 177 -0.74 -14.20 5.10
C GLU A 177 -1.29 -12.96 4.41
N PHE A 178 -2.61 -12.97 4.11
CA PHE A 178 -3.34 -11.83 3.59
C PHE A 178 -4.43 -11.45 4.59
N GLN A 179 -4.46 -10.20 4.96
CA GLN A 179 -5.40 -9.67 5.96
C GLN A 179 -6.86 -9.83 5.53
N ALA A 180 -7.16 -9.80 4.21
CA ALA A 180 -8.51 -9.90 3.65
C ALA A 180 -9.51 -9.00 4.38
N ALA A 181 -9.17 -7.71 4.56
CA ALA A 181 -9.99 -6.74 5.26
C ALA A 181 -11.37 -6.63 4.61
N MET A 182 -12.42 -6.44 5.44
CA MET A 182 -13.77 -6.20 4.93
C MET A 182 -13.90 -4.85 4.22
N GLU A 183 -13.12 -3.86 4.65
CA GLU A 183 -13.03 -2.56 3.99
C GLU A 183 -12.17 -2.67 2.73
N PRO A 184 -12.72 -2.31 1.54
CA PRO A 184 -11.95 -2.30 0.30
C PRO A 184 -10.76 -1.34 0.37
N HIS A 185 -9.65 -1.73 -0.24
CA HIS A 185 -8.50 -0.86 -0.42
C HIS A 185 -8.81 0.16 -1.52
N GLY A 186 -9.14 1.35 -1.11
CA GLY A 186 -9.44 2.47 -2.01
C GLY A 186 -9.50 3.76 -1.21
N LEU A 187 -9.29 4.86 -1.87
CA LEU A 187 -9.37 6.19 -1.25
C LEU A 187 -10.17 7.14 -2.14
N ILE A 188 -10.71 8.18 -1.52
CA ILE A 188 -11.28 9.33 -2.20
C ILE A 188 -10.48 10.56 -1.76
N ALA A 189 -10.11 11.40 -2.71
CA ALA A 189 -9.39 12.63 -2.45
C ALA A 189 -10.11 13.82 -3.08
N ARG A 190 -10.09 14.98 -2.40
CA ARG A 190 -10.67 16.23 -2.90
C ARG A 190 -9.76 17.39 -2.57
N TRP A 191 -9.52 18.23 -3.56
CA TRP A 191 -8.91 19.54 -3.41
C TRP A 191 -9.95 20.64 -3.37
N GLU A 192 -9.84 21.56 -2.39
CA GLU A 192 -10.61 22.78 -2.30
C GLU A 192 -9.65 23.94 -2.04
N GLY A 193 -9.28 24.66 -3.10
CA GLY A 193 -8.17 25.61 -3.02
C GLY A 193 -6.88 24.91 -2.63
N ASP A 194 -6.28 25.30 -1.50
CA ASP A 194 -5.03 24.71 -0.98
C ASP A 194 -5.27 23.57 0.04
N GLN A 195 -6.53 23.20 0.25
CA GLN A 195 -6.90 22.16 1.20
C GLN A 195 -7.11 20.82 0.49
N LEU A 196 -6.36 19.81 0.92
CA LEU A 196 -6.52 18.42 0.49
C LEU A 196 -7.26 17.62 1.57
N THR A 197 -8.41 17.04 1.22
CA THR A 197 -9.13 16.10 2.07
C THR A 197 -9.05 14.71 1.48
N ILE A 198 -8.63 13.72 2.28
CA ILE A 198 -8.51 12.32 1.86
C ILE A 198 -9.33 11.45 2.80
N TRP A 199 -10.15 10.58 2.24
CA TRP A 199 -10.84 9.48 2.94
C TRP A 199 -10.17 8.18 2.54
N GLU A 200 -9.53 7.51 3.50
CA GLU A 200 -8.82 6.25 3.26
C GLU A 200 -8.92 5.30 4.46
N PRO A 201 -8.84 3.98 4.24
CA PRO A 201 -8.62 3.03 5.31
C PRO A 201 -7.17 3.10 5.77
N SER A 202 -6.93 3.49 7.01
CA SER A 202 -5.57 3.61 7.55
C SER A 202 -5.50 3.12 8.99
N GLN A 203 -4.37 2.51 9.34
CA GLN A 203 -4.03 2.17 10.72
C GLN A 203 -3.33 3.32 11.46
N TRP A 204 -2.90 4.35 10.73
CA TRP A 204 -2.14 5.47 11.29
C TRP A 204 -2.47 6.78 10.57
N LEU A 205 -3.64 7.34 10.87
CA LEU A 205 -4.17 8.54 10.20
C LEU A 205 -3.25 9.76 10.31
N ASP A 206 -2.68 10.02 11.52
CA ASP A 206 -1.77 11.16 11.72
C ASP A 206 -0.51 11.05 10.84
N GLY A 207 0.09 9.86 10.77
CA GLY A 207 1.26 9.65 9.93
C GLY A 207 0.97 9.77 8.44
N MET A 208 -0.15 9.23 7.99
CA MET A 208 -0.56 9.37 6.58
C MET A 208 -0.82 10.83 6.23
N ALA A 209 -1.51 11.58 7.09
CA ALA A 209 -1.75 13.01 6.86
C ALA A 209 -0.44 13.80 6.76
N ARG A 210 0.57 13.50 7.60
CA ARG A 210 1.91 14.08 7.50
C ARG A 210 2.60 13.72 6.19
N THR A 211 2.55 12.45 5.80
CA THR A 211 3.13 11.97 4.55
C THR A 211 2.51 12.68 3.34
N TYR A 212 1.19 12.82 3.31
CA TYR A 212 0.52 13.58 2.25
C TYR A 212 0.91 15.05 2.25
N ALA A 213 1.02 15.68 3.43
CA ALA A 213 1.47 17.06 3.55
C ALA A 213 2.88 17.23 2.99
N GLU A 214 3.79 16.32 3.29
CA GLU A 214 5.16 16.32 2.74
C GLU A 214 5.16 16.07 1.22
N TRP A 215 4.46 15.05 0.73
CA TRP A 215 4.38 14.72 -0.69
C TRP A 215 3.85 15.85 -1.55
N PHE A 216 2.79 16.51 -1.11
CA PHE A 216 2.14 17.58 -1.87
C PHE A 216 2.66 18.99 -1.51
N GLY A 217 3.56 19.10 -0.53
CA GLY A 217 4.10 20.40 -0.10
C GLY A 217 3.03 21.33 0.52
N VAL A 218 2.02 20.76 1.17
CA VAL A 218 0.95 21.52 1.83
C VAL A 218 1.12 21.53 3.35
N PRO A 219 0.62 22.56 4.05
CA PRO A 219 0.69 22.60 5.50
C PRO A 219 -0.06 21.42 6.12
N PHE A 220 0.56 20.75 7.08
CA PHE A 220 -0.13 19.80 7.95
C PHE A 220 -1.03 20.55 8.92
N GLN A 221 -2.30 20.19 9.01
CA GLN A 221 -3.31 20.78 9.90
C GLN A 221 -3.99 19.74 10.77
#